data_21e47bd5aeac8a740c73011f059a11d6
#
_entry.id   21e47bd5aeac8a740c73011f059a11d6
#
_cell.length_a   1.000
_cell.length_b   1.000
_cell.length_c   1.000
_cell.angle_alpha   90.00
_cell.angle_beta   90.00
_cell.angle_gamma   90.00
#
_symmetry.space_group_name_H-M   'P 1'
#
loop_
_entity.id
_entity.type
_entity.pdbx_description
1 polymer ?
#
loop_
_entity_poly.entity_id
_entity_poly.type
_entity_poly.pdbx_seq_one_letter_code
_entity_poly.pdbx_strand_id
1 'polypeptide(L)'
;IDSEGGLHEAHALGAFNGTNPVQLAGAYAAFGNGGYFTKPYSVSKIEYIDSGKTVNLKNKTTRVMSDATAYMITDVLLYAVESYGNIGGTVPGVSLAAKTGTTNYPDEVLRENGFPSSAINDLWTAGYTPEISVALWYGYDTPVPGYYNTGGYIKNNLYRRIVDAISDRNKKQSFDVPSSIVRVTVEKETYPVQLPGENTPDDMKVTEYCKA
;
A
#
# COMPACT_ATOMS: atom_id res chain seq x y z
N ILE A 1 -14.77 1.92 2.18
CA ILE A 1 -14.74 2.88 3.31
C ILE A 1 -16.09 3.56 3.28
N ASP A 2 -16.91 3.25 4.26
CA ASP A 2 -18.20 3.90 4.42
C ASP A 2 -17.95 5.19 5.23
N SER A 3 -17.93 6.32 4.56
CA SER A 3 -17.76 7.62 5.20
C SER A 3 -19.14 8.18 5.55
N GLU A 4 -19.76 7.71 6.62
CA GLU A 4 -20.91 8.39 7.20
C GLU A 4 -20.49 9.81 7.59
N GLY A 5 -20.90 10.80 6.80
CA GLY A 5 -20.58 12.21 7.01
C GLY A 5 -19.51 12.83 6.12
N GLY A 6 -18.97 12.12 5.13
CA GLY A 6 -17.99 12.66 4.18
C GLY A 6 -16.53 12.38 4.55
N LEU A 7 -15.60 12.91 3.74
CA LEU A 7 -14.16 12.78 3.99
C LEU A 7 -13.69 13.86 4.98
N HIS A 8 -12.85 13.46 5.93
CA HIS A 8 -12.22 14.33 6.92
C HIS A 8 -10.70 14.32 6.75
N GLU A 9 -10.00 15.34 7.23
CA GLU A 9 -8.53 15.43 7.14
C GLU A 9 -7.82 14.22 7.77
N ALA A 10 -8.36 13.68 8.88
CA ALA A 10 -7.83 12.49 9.53
C ALA A 10 -7.82 11.24 8.64
N HIS A 11 -8.70 11.16 7.63
CA HIS A 11 -8.72 10.06 6.68
C HIS A 11 -7.45 10.00 5.81
N ALA A 12 -6.81 11.15 5.56
CA ALA A 12 -5.53 11.21 4.84
C ALA A 12 -4.40 10.51 5.61
N LEU A 13 -4.49 10.44 6.93
CA LEU A 13 -3.56 9.73 7.80
C LEU A 13 -3.99 8.28 8.08
N GLY A 14 -5.11 7.83 7.50
CA GLY A 14 -5.64 6.48 7.69
C GLY A 14 -6.59 6.31 8.90
N ALA A 15 -6.99 7.39 9.56
CA ALA A 15 -7.94 7.36 10.68
C ALA A 15 -9.38 7.26 10.18
N PHE A 16 -9.81 6.08 9.77
CA PHE A 16 -11.18 5.78 9.35
C PHE A 16 -11.61 4.39 9.83
N ASN A 17 -12.90 4.20 9.98
CA ASN A 17 -13.51 2.94 10.35
C ASN A 17 -13.94 2.13 9.11
N GLY A 18 -14.08 0.82 9.27
CA GLY A 18 -14.80 -0.02 8.31
C GLY A 18 -14.00 -0.43 7.06
N THR A 19 -12.71 -0.73 7.21
CA THR A 19 -11.99 -1.47 6.16
C THR A 19 -11.64 -2.89 6.61
N ASN A 20 -11.31 -3.73 5.63
CA ASN A 20 -10.80 -5.08 5.87
C ASN A 20 -9.64 -5.37 4.90
N PRO A 21 -8.83 -6.43 5.13
CA PRO A 21 -7.67 -6.73 4.28
C PRO A 21 -7.99 -6.88 2.80
N VAL A 22 -9.14 -7.47 2.44
CA VAL A 22 -9.53 -7.64 1.02
C VAL A 22 -9.79 -6.31 0.35
N GLN A 23 -10.51 -5.41 1.02
CA GLN A 23 -10.79 -4.07 0.50
C GLN A 23 -9.51 -3.25 0.36
N LEU A 24 -8.64 -3.31 1.36
CA LEU A 24 -7.38 -2.57 1.35
C LEU A 24 -6.42 -3.10 0.27
N ALA A 25 -6.29 -4.41 0.11
CA ALA A 25 -5.53 -5.01 -0.98
C ALA A 25 -6.08 -4.58 -2.35
N GLY A 26 -7.41 -4.58 -2.51
CA GLY A 26 -8.05 -4.10 -3.74
C GLY A 26 -7.79 -2.61 -4.03
N ALA A 27 -7.75 -1.76 -3.00
CA ALA A 27 -7.41 -0.35 -3.14
C ALA A 27 -5.95 -0.16 -3.56
N TYR A 28 -5.01 -0.87 -2.93
CA TYR A 28 -3.58 -0.82 -3.27
C TYR A 28 -3.29 -1.41 -4.65
N ALA A 29 -4.04 -2.42 -5.09
CA ALA A 29 -3.94 -2.95 -6.44
C ALA A 29 -4.16 -1.89 -7.53
N ALA A 30 -4.96 -0.85 -7.25
CA ALA A 30 -5.20 0.23 -8.21
C ALA A 30 -3.93 1.02 -8.55
N PHE A 31 -2.99 1.18 -7.61
CA PHE A 31 -1.69 1.80 -7.89
C PHE A 31 -0.85 0.94 -8.82
N GLY A 32 -0.69 -0.36 -8.50
CA GLY A 32 0.05 -1.31 -9.34
C GLY A 32 -0.56 -1.56 -10.72
N ASN A 33 -1.85 -1.26 -10.88
CA ASN A 33 -2.62 -1.44 -12.12
C ASN A 33 -2.84 -0.11 -12.89
N GLY A 34 -1.87 0.81 -12.83
CA GLY A 34 -1.90 2.05 -13.60
C GLY A 34 -3.10 2.96 -13.33
N GLY A 35 -3.64 2.93 -12.11
CA GLY A 35 -4.77 3.76 -11.68
C GLY A 35 -6.15 3.14 -11.94
N TYR A 36 -6.24 1.85 -12.25
CA TYR A 36 -7.51 1.14 -12.47
C TYR A 36 -7.86 0.28 -11.26
N PHE A 37 -9.01 0.54 -10.68
CA PHE A 37 -9.59 -0.26 -9.61
C PHE A 37 -10.54 -1.34 -10.16
N THR A 38 -10.35 -2.57 -9.71
CA THR A 38 -11.30 -3.68 -9.91
C THR A 38 -11.76 -4.16 -8.54
N LYS A 39 -13.09 -4.20 -8.32
CA LYS A 39 -13.62 -4.71 -7.06
C LYS A 39 -13.17 -6.17 -6.85
N PRO A 40 -12.57 -6.50 -5.69
CA PRO A 40 -12.17 -7.87 -5.40
C PRO A 40 -13.33 -8.87 -5.52
N TYR A 41 -13.06 -10.03 -6.08
CA TYR A 41 -14.03 -11.12 -6.26
C TYR A 41 -13.33 -12.48 -6.14
N SER A 42 -14.07 -13.49 -5.72
CA SER A 42 -13.59 -14.86 -5.52
C SER A 42 -14.05 -15.84 -6.57
N VAL A 43 -15.05 -15.48 -7.38
CA VAL A 43 -15.62 -16.36 -8.42
C VAL A 43 -15.49 -15.69 -9.77
N SER A 44 -14.67 -16.27 -10.65
CA SER A 44 -14.44 -15.79 -12.03
C SER A 44 -15.27 -16.54 -13.08
N LYS A 45 -15.62 -17.79 -12.78
CA LYS A 45 -16.31 -18.69 -13.71
C LYS A 45 -17.24 -19.65 -12.97
N ILE A 46 -18.39 -19.95 -13.56
CA ILE A 46 -19.33 -21.00 -13.10
C ILE A 46 -19.51 -22.00 -14.24
N GLU A 47 -19.25 -23.27 -13.98
CA GLU A 47 -19.50 -24.37 -14.92
C GLU A 47 -20.64 -25.23 -14.40
N TYR A 48 -21.70 -25.37 -15.18
CA TYR A 48 -22.84 -26.22 -14.86
C TYR A 48 -22.58 -27.63 -15.40
N ILE A 49 -22.37 -28.59 -14.52
CA ILE A 49 -21.98 -29.97 -14.86
C ILE A 49 -23.09 -30.64 -15.74
N ASP A 50 -24.35 -30.47 -15.38
CA ASP A 50 -25.47 -31.16 -16.06
C ASP A 50 -25.69 -30.64 -17.48
N SER A 51 -25.48 -29.38 -17.75
CA SER A 51 -25.73 -28.74 -19.05
C SER A 51 -24.49 -28.41 -19.85
N GLY A 52 -23.29 -28.54 -19.28
CA GLY A 52 -22.03 -28.11 -19.89
C GLY A 52 -21.94 -26.60 -20.09
N LYS A 53 -22.90 -25.82 -19.58
CA LYS A 53 -22.93 -24.38 -19.74
C LYS A 53 -21.85 -23.71 -18.86
N THR A 54 -21.09 -22.79 -19.46
CA THR A 54 -20.12 -21.96 -18.74
C THR A 54 -20.59 -20.51 -18.72
N VAL A 55 -20.55 -19.90 -17.55
CA VAL A 55 -20.79 -18.46 -17.34
C VAL A 55 -19.51 -17.82 -16.79
N ASN A 56 -18.91 -16.92 -17.57
CA ASN A 56 -17.78 -16.13 -17.13
C ASN A 56 -18.30 -14.85 -16.45
N LEU A 57 -17.86 -14.62 -15.22
CA LEU A 57 -18.17 -13.44 -14.44
C LEU A 57 -17.07 -12.40 -14.68
N LYS A 58 -17.45 -11.20 -15.14
CA LYS A 58 -16.53 -10.08 -15.35
C LYS A 58 -16.87 -8.97 -14.38
N ASN A 59 -15.90 -8.54 -13.61
CA ASN A 59 -16.04 -7.35 -12.78
C ASN A 59 -15.71 -6.09 -13.57
N LYS A 60 -16.43 -5.03 -13.24
CA LYS A 60 -16.18 -3.71 -13.81
C LYS A 60 -14.86 -3.17 -13.25
N THR A 61 -13.98 -2.77 -14.15
CA THR A 61 -12.79 -2.00 -13.84
C THR A 61 -13.09 -0.51 -14.04
N THR A 62 -12.69 0.33 -13.10
CA THR A 62 -12.95 1.77 -13.14
C THR A 62 -11.63 2.51 -12.96
N ARG A 63 -11.36 3.52 -13.80
CA ARG A 63 -10.21 4.39 -13.61
C ARG A 63 -10.47 5.33 -12.44
N VAL A 64 -9.60 5.29 -11.41
CA VAL A 64 -9.73 6.07 -10.18
C VAL A 64 -8.64 7.14 -10.06
N MET A 65 -7.56 7.02 -10.81
CA MET A 65 -6.49 8.03 -10.90
C MET A 65 -5.76 7.91 -12.25
N SER A 66 -4.88 8.87 -12.55
CA SER A 66 -4.00 8.77 -13.72
C SER A 66 -2.90 7.73 -13.49
N ASP A 67 -2.38 7.19 -14.58
CA ASP A 67 -1.20 6.31 -14.57
C ASP A 67 0.03 7.01 -13.99
N ALA A 68 0.22 8.29 -14.29
CA ALA A 68 1.27 9.10 -13.70
C ALA A 68 1.13 9.17 -12.17
N THR A 69 -0.08 9.46 -11.65
CA THR A 69 -0.32 9.48 -10.20
C THR A 69 -0.06 8.11 -9.57
N ALA A 70 -0.55 7.03 -10.20
CA ALA A 70 -0.34 5.68 -9.73
C ALA A 70 1.15 5.31 -9.66
N TYR A 71 1.92 5.66 -10.70
CA TYR A 71 3.35 5.40 -10.73
C TYR A 71 4.14 6.23 -9.71
N MET A 72 3.84 7.51 -9.57
CA MET A 72 4.53 8.36 -8.58
C MET A 72 4.29 7.86 -7.14
N ILE A 73 3.08 7.42 -6.82
CA ILE A 73 2.81 6.77 -5.52
C ILE A 73 3.58 5.45 -5.40
N THR A 74 3.66 4.66 -6.48
CA THR A 74 4.45 3.42 -6.49
C THR A 74 5.92 3.69 -6.18
N ASP A 75 6.51 4.70 -6.80
CA ASP A 75 7.90 5.10 -6.59
C ASP A 75 8.18 5.51 -5.13
N VAL A 76 7.30 6.33 -4.55
CA VAL A 76 7.38 6.71 -3.12
C VAL A 76 7.27 5.49 -2.21
N LEU A 77 6.40 4.53 -2.52
CA LEU A 77 6.23 3.32 -1.70
C LEU A 77 7.40 2.34 -1.86
N LEU A 78 8.00 2.24 -3.04
CA LEU A 78 9.26 1.50 -3.25
C LEU A 78 10.38 2.10 -2.40
N TYR A 79 10.56 3.41 -2.47
CA TYR A 79 11.55 4.13 -1.68
C TYR A 79 11.34 3.93 -0.17
N ALA A 80 10.08 3.93 0.29
CA ALA A 80 9.75 3.68 1.69
C ALA A 80 10.17 2.28 2.15
N VAL A 81 10.10 1.27 1.30
CA VAL A 81 10.55 -0.10 1.61
C VAL A 81 12.07 -0.22 1.54
N GLU A 82 12.68 0.29 0.49
CA GLU A 82 14.09 0.09 0.17
C GLU A 82 15.01 0.95 1.04
N SER A 83 14.66 2.21 1.26
CA SER A 83 15.52 3.19 1.94
C SER A 83 15.15 3.40 3.40
N TYR A 84 13.87 3.38 3.75
CA TYR A 84 13.43 3.55 5.15
C TYR A 84 13.18 2.23 5.88
N GLY A 85 13.23 1.09 5.20
CA GLY A 85 12.96 -0.21 5.81
C GLY A 85 11.56 -0.31 6.43
N ASN A 86 10.58 0.35 5.85
CA ASN A 86 9.23 0.54 6.37
C ASN A 86 8.54 -0.76 6.85
N ILE A 87 8.81 -1.87 6.17
CA ILE A 87 8.30 -3.21 6.56
C ILE A 87 9.40 -4.10 7.17
N GLY A 88 10.47 -3.50 7.68
CA GLY A 88 11.61 -4.22 8.23
C GLY A 88 12.57 -4.78 7.18
N GLY A 89 12.56 -4.25 5.97
CA GLY A 89 13.47 -4.59 4.86
C GLY A 89 12.76 -5.09 3.61
N THR A 90 13.53 -5.34 2.57
CA THR A 90 13.06 -5.80 1.25
C THR A 90 12.71 -7.30 1.25
N VAL A 91 12.04 -7.74 0.19
CA VAL A 91 11.89 -9.16 -0.17
C VAL A 91 12.82 -9.45 -1.35
N PRO A 92 13.81 -10.34 -1.21
CA PRO A 92 14.81 -10.55 -2.25
C PRO A 92 14.21 -10.92 -3.62
N GLY A 93 14.63 -10.21 -4.67
CA GLY A 93 14.17 -10.44 -6.04
C GLY A 93 12.72 -10.02 -6.30
N VAL A 94 12.12 -9.21 -5.45
CA VAL A 94 10.74 -8.70 -5.60
C VAL A 94 10.72 -7.20 -5.43
N SER A 95 10.26 -6.46 -6.44
CA SER A 95 9.93 -5.04 -6.31
C SER A 95 8.62 -4.90 -5.55
N LEU A 96 8.71 -4.45 -4.31
CA LEU A 96 7.59 -4.35 -3.40
C LEU A 96 7.35 -2.90 -2.98
N ALA A 97 6.23 -2.35 -3.41
CA ALA A 97 5.73 -1.07 -2.95
C ALA A 97 4.79 -1.30 -1.77
N ALA A 98 5.14 -0.82 -0.56
CA ALA A 98 4.35 -1.11 0.64
C ALA A 98 4.40 0.01 1.68
N LYS A 99 3.37 0.04 2.54
CA LYS A 99 3.24 0.96 3.67
C LYS A 99 2.69 0.23 4.89
N THR A 100 3.26 0.55 6.03
CA THR A 100 2.71 0.15 7.35
C THR A 100 1.69 1.17 7.83
N GLY A 101 0.75 0.71 8.65
CA GLY A 101 -0.17 1.53 9.42
C GLY A 101 -0.18 1.08 10.87
N THR A 102 -0.35 2.03 11.78
CA THR A 102 -0.44 1.77 13.23
C THR A 102 -1.46 2.73 13.83
N THR A 103 -2.40 2.20 14.61
CA THR A 103 -3.36 2.99 15.35
C THR A 103 -3.21 2.68 16.84
N ASN A 104 -3.03 3.71 17.66
CA ASN A 104 -2.95 3.56 19.11
C ASN A 104 -4.36 3.45 19.73
N TYR A 105 -4.44 2.82 20.88
CA TYR A 105 -5.66 2.90 21.69
C TYR A 105 -5.87 4.32 22.24
N PRO A 106 -7.14 4.79 22.33
CA PRO A 106 -7.47 5.97 23.11
C PRO A 106 -7.09 5.79 24.60
N ASP A 107 -6.72 6.87 25.28
CA ASP A 107 -6.30 6.85 26.69
C ASP A 107 -7.35 6.23 27.63
N GLU A 108 -8.63 6.41 27.32
CA GLU A 108 -9.74 5.82 28.07
C GLU A 108 -9.70 4.29 27.99
N VAL A 109 -9.54 3.73 26.77
CA VAL A 109 -9.46 2.28 26.56
C VAL A 109 -8.22 1.69 27.24
N LEU A 110 -7.07 2.39 27.21
CA LEU A 110 -5.86 1.97 27.93
C LEU A 110 -6.14 1.83 29.42
N ARG A 111 -6.77 2.82 30.03
CA ARG A 111 -7.09 2.82 31.47
C ARG A 111 -8.09 1.74 31.84
N GLU A 112 -9.19 1.61 31.08
CA GLU A 112 -10.25 0.65 31.36
C GLU A 112 -9.77 -0.81 31.30
N ASN A 113 -8.83 -1.11 30.41
CA ASN A 113 -8.31 -2.46 30.22
C ASN A 113 -6.98 -2.72 30.93
N GLY A 114 -6.42 -1.72 31.63
CA GLY A 114 -5.11 -1.85 32.30
C GLY A 114 -3.96 -2.04 31.29
N PHE A 115 -4.07 -1.48 30.08
CA PHE A 115 -3.03 -1.58 29.06
C PHE A 115 -1.92 -0.57 29.32
N PRO A 116 -0.67 -0.90 28.98
CA PRO A 116 0.42 0.06 29.00
C PRO A 116 0.23 1.11 27.87
N SER A 117 0.82 2.28 28.03
CA SER A 117 0.79 3.36 27.02
C SER A 117 1.40 2.95 25.66
N SER A 118 2.20 1.90 25.65
CA SER A 118 2.79 1.31 24.42
C SER A 118 1.85 0.33 23.70
N ALA A 119 0.66 0.06 24.22
CA ALA A 119 -0.27 -0.85 23.58
C ALA A 119 -0.82 -0.26 22.28
N ILE A 120 -0.90 -1.11 21.27
CA ILE A 120 -1.30 -0.74 19.91
C ILE A 120 -2.62 -1.45 19.59
N ASN A 121 -3.58 -0.69 19.07
CA ASN A 121 -4.88 -1.18 18.65
C ASN A 121 -4.76 -1.98 17.35
N ASP A 122 -4.32 -1.31 16.28
CA ASP A 122 -4.25 -1.90 14.96
C ASP A 122 -2.85 -1.81 14.36
N LEU A 123 -2.42 -2.92 13.79
CA LEU A 123 -1.18 -3.03 13.04
C LEU A 123 -1.48 -3.47 11.61
N TRP A 124 -1.35 -2.57 10.67
CA TRP A 124 -1.60 -2.80 9.26
C TRP A 124 -0.30 -2.82 8.44
N THR A 125 -0.31 -3.61 7.38
CA THR A 125 0.64 -3.49 6.26
C THR A 125 -0.11 -3.77 4.98
N ALA A 126 0.01 -2.88 4.02
CA ALA A 126 -0.54 -3.07 2.68
C ALA A 126 0.52 -2.73 1.64
N GLY A 127 0.50 -3.44 0.52
CA GLY A 127 1.43 -3.22 -0.57
C GLY A 127 1.15 -4.12 -1.76
N TYR A 128 1.95 -3.98 -2.78
CA TYR A 128 1.80 -4.70 -4.04
C TYR A 128 3.14 -4.85 -4.74
N THR A 129 3.22 -5.88 -5.55
CA THR A 129 4.25 -6.09 -6.58
C THR A 129 3.62 -5.82 -7.96
N PRO A 130 4.35 -5.92 -9.06
CA PRO A 130 3.74 -5.85 -10.39
C PRO A 130 2.65 -6.89 -10.65
N GLU A 131 2.58 -7.99 -9.88
CA GLU A 131 1.70 -9.14 -10.12
C GLU A 131 0.64 -9.37 -9.04
N ILE A 132 0.90 -8.97 -7.80
CA ILE A 132 0.03 -9.28 -6.65
C ILE A 132 -0.12 -8.09 -5.72
N SER A 133 -1.27 -8.01 -5.05
CA SER A 133 -1.50 -7.06 -3.96
C SER A 133 -1.85 -7.81 -2.68
N VAL A 134 -1.25 -7.38 -1.56
CA VAL A 134 -1.39 -8.03 -0.27
C VAL A 134 -1.68 -6.99 0.80
N ALA A 135 -2.64 -7.27 1.66
CA ALA A 135 -2.85 -6.52 2.89
C ALA A 135 -2.93 -7.46 4.09
N LEU A 136 -2.33 -7.07 5.18
CA LEU A 136 -2.29 -7.79 6.44
C LEU A 136 -2.75 -6.88 7.56
N TRP A 137 -3.70 -7.36 8.36
CA TRP A 137 -4.05 -6.79 9.65
C TRP A 137 -3.60 -7.74 10.77
N TYR A 138 -3.07 -7.18 11.83
CA TYR A 138 -2.66 -7.89 13.03
C TYR A 138 -3.12 -7.12 14.26
N GLY A 139 -4.02 -7.68 15.03
CA GLY A 139 -4.65 -7.00 16.15
C GLY A 139 -5.65 -7.89 16.88
N TYR A 140 -6.44 -7.26 17.73
CA TYR A 140 -7.57 -7.88 18.42
C TYR A 140 -8.84 -7.12 18.02
N ASP A 141 -9.91 -7.84 17.70
CA ASP A 141 -11.20 -7.24 17.30
C ASP A 141 -11.81 -6.35 18.39
N THR A 142 -11.57 -6.73 19.65
CA THR A 142 -12.02 -5.98 20.82
C THR A 142 -10.92 -5.94 21.88
N PRO A 143 -10.81 -4.84 22.66
CA PRO A 143 -9.89 -4.79 23.79
C PRO A 143 -10.24 -5.84 24.83
N VAL A 144 -9.25 -6.65 25.24
CA VAL A 144 -9.39 -7.66 26.31
C VAL A 144 -8.23 -7.49 27.28
N PRO A 145 -8.46 -7.31 28.60
CA PRO A 145 -7.39 -7.19 29.58
C PRO A 145 -6.35 -8.28 29.48
N GLY A 146 -5.06 -7.91 29.43
CA GLY A 146 -3.93 -8.83 29.29
C GLY A 146 -3.56 -9.20 27.83
N TYR A 147 -4.36 -8.81 26.84
CA TYR A 147 -4.10 -9.10 25.42
C TYR A 147 -3.92 -7.81 24.62
N TYR A 148 -2.69 -7.47 24.27
CA TYR A 148 -2.35 -6.28 23.49
C TYR A 148 -1.06 -6.48 22.70
N ASN A 149 -0.88 -5.68 21.66
CA ASN A 149 0.35 -5.64 20.87
C ASN A 149 1.18 -4.42 21.25
N THR A 150 2.51 -4.53 21.20
CA THR A 150 3.44 -3.42 21.50
C THR A 150 4.43 -3.11 20.38
N GLY A 151 4.30 -3.71 19.21
CA GLY A 151 5.22 -3.46 18.11
C GLY A 151 4.88 -4.22 16.82
N GLY A 152 5.42 -3.72 15.72
CA GLY A 152 5.13 -4.21 14.37
C GLY A 152 6.04 -5.32 13.86
N TYR A 153 7.01 -5.81 14.64
CA TYR A 153 8.02 -6.76 14.15
C TYR A 153 7.42 -8.07 13.62
N ILE A 154 6.51 -8.68 14.38
CA ILE A 154 5.86 -9.95 13.99
C ILE A 154 5.06 -9.73 12.70
N LYS A 155 4.24 -8.68 12.64
CA LYS A 155 3.46 -8.30 11.48
C LYS A 155 4.33 -8.11 10.23
N ASN A 156 5.41 -7.34 10.35
CA ASN A 156 6.31 -7.06 9.23
C ASN A 156 7.01 -8.32 8.72
N ASN A 157 7.46 -9.19 9.61
CA ASN A 157 8.04 -10.48 9.24
C ASN A 157 7.03 -11.38 8.54
N LEU A 158 5.82 -11.48 9.09
CA LEU A 158 4.75 -12.29 8.50
C LEU A 158 4.40 -11.77 7.11
N TYR A 159 4.24 -10.46 6.95
CA TYR A 159 3.94 -9.82 5.68
C TYR A 159 5.00 -10.15 4.61
N ARG A 160 6.29 -9.94 4.92
CA ARG A 160 7.38 -10.27 3.99
C ARG A 160 7.42 -11.74 3.61
N ARG A 161 7.20 -12.65 4.58
CA ARG A 161 7.15 -14.10 4.31
C ARG A 161 5.98 -14.48 3.41
N ILE A 162 4.81 -13.86 3.60
CA ILE A 162 3.66 -14.08 2.72
C ILE A 162 4.00 -13.62 1.30
N VAL A 163 4.48 -12.37 1.14
CA VAL A 163 4.85 -11.84 -0.18
C VAL A 163 5.93 -12.71 -0.83
N ASP A 164 6.94 -13.14 -0.09
CA ASP A 164 8.01 -14.03 -0.58
C ASP A 164 7.46 -15.37 -1.08
N ALA A 165 6.58 -15.98 -0.29
CA ALA A 165 6.03 -17.31 -0.60
C ALA A 165 5.10 -17.32 -1.82
N ILE A 166 4.35 -16.23 -2.07
CA ILE A 166 3.36 -16.17 -3.15
C ILE A 166 3.86 -15.45 -4.41
N SER A 167 5.04 -14.83 -4.37
CA SER A 167 5.63 -14.15 -5.53
C SER A 167 6.25 -15.16 -6.50
N ASP A 168 5.79 -15.14 -7.75
CA ASP A 168 6.37 -15.95 -8.82
C ASP A 168 7.54 -15.20 -9.48
N ARG A 169 8.79 -15.65 -9.25
CA ARG A 169 10.02 -15.03 -9.80
C ARG A 169 10.16 -15.16 -11.30
N ASN A 170 9.34 -16.00 -11.94
CA ASN A 170 9.31 -16.12 -13.41
C ASN A 170 8.40 -15.06 -14.05
N LYS A 171 7.65 -14.33 -13.25
CA LYS A 171 6.78 -13.24 -13.67
C LYS A 171 7.51 -11.90 -13.64
N LYS A 172 6.80 -10.85 -14.00
CA LYS A 172 7.31 -9.48 -13.99
C LYS A 172 7.79 -9.06 -12.60
N GLN A 173 9.03 -8.57 -12.53
CA GLN A 173 9.66 -8.19 -11.27
C GLN A 173 9.88 -6.68 -11.12
N SER A 174 9.49 -5.86 -12.08
CA SER A 174 9.62 -4.40 -12.02
C SER A 174 8.36 -3.71 -12.51
N PHE A 175 8.08 -2.55 -11.96
CA PHE A 175 6.99 -1.69 -12.44
C PHE A 175 7.40 -0.98 -13.73
N ASP A 176 6.47 -0.84 -14.69
CA ASP A 176 6.70 -0.05 -15.89
C ASP A 176 6.55 1.43 -15.58
N VAL A 177 7.47 2.22 -16.08
CA VAL A 177 7.35 3.67 -16.08
C VAL A 177 6.40 4.07 -17.22
N PRO A 178 5.24 4.67 -16.95
CA PRO A 178 4.32 5.06 -18.01
C PRO A 178 4.89 6.24 -18.82
N SER A 179 4.46 6.37 -20.06
CA SER A 179 4.90 7.47 -20.96
C SER A 179 4.47 8.86 -20.47
N SER A 180 3.53 8.93 -19.53
CA SER A 180 3.11 10.15 -18.85
C SER A 180 4.07 10.60 -17.74
N ILE A 181 5.17 9.89 -17.53
CA ILE A 181 6.24 10.20 -16.58
C ILE A 181 7.53 10.49 -17.34
N VAL A 182 8.18 11.56 -16.98
CA VAL A 182 9.51 11.95 -17.46
C VAL A 182 10.49 12.04 -16.30
N ARG A 183 11.78 11.86 -16.59
CA ARG A 183 12.85 12.11 -15.62
C ARG A 183 13.41 13.50 -15.83
N VAL A 184 13.44 14.30 -14.78
CA VAL A 184 13.92 15.68 -14.79
C VAL A 184 14.98 15.85 -13.71
N THR A 185 16.10 16.45 -14.08
CA THR A 185 17.10 16.88 -13.09
C THR A 185 16.63 18.19 -12.48
N VAL A 186 16.59 18.25 -11.15
CA VAL A 186 16.12 19.40 -10.37
C VAL A 186 17.14 19.74 -9.28
N GLU A 187 17.03 20.93 -8.70
CA GLU A 187 17.82 21.30 -7.53
C GLU A 187 17.21 20.69 -6.26
N LYS A 188 18.07 20.11 -5.43
CA LYS A 188 17.68 19.64 -4.09
C LYS A 188 17.26 20.81 -3.21
N GLU A 189 16.35 20.53 -2.29
CA GLU A 189 16.00 21.44 -1.18
C GLU A 189 15.41 22.79 -1.64
N THR A 190 14.94 22.88 -2.89
CA THR A 190 14.26 24.08 -3.39
C THR A 190 12.73 23.95 -3.30
N TYR A 191 12.07 25.02 -2.87
CA TYR A 191 10.62 25.11 -2.89
C TYR A 191 10.18 26.50 -3.38
N PRO A 192 9.45 26.57 -4.49
CA PRO A 192 9.06 25.46 -5.39
C PRO A 192 10.29 24.80 -6.03
N VAL A 193 10.12 23.55 -6.50
CA VAL A 193 11.17 22.79 -7.20
C VAL A 193 11.68 23.59 -8.40
N GLN A 194 13.00 23.71 -8.56
CA GLN A 194 13.67 24.47 -9.60
C GLN A 194 14.54 23.60 -10.48
N LEU A 195 14.71 24.01 -11.74
CA LEU A 195 15.70 23.41 -12.63
C LEU A 195 17.10 23.94 -12.26
N PRO A 196 18.15 23.11 -12.38
CA PRO A 196 19.51 23.54 -12.07
C PRO A 196 19.96 24.68 -12.99
N GLY A 197 20.57 25.71 -12.41
CA GLY A 197 21.25 26.75 -13.15
C GLY A 197 22.67 26.36 -13.56
N GLU A 198 23.37 27.22 -14.31
CA GLU A 198 24.75 26.97 -14.76
C GLU A 198 25.74 26.78 -13.59
N ASN A 199 25.48 27.41 -12.45
CA ASN A 199 26.35 27.38 -11.28
C ASN A 199 25.84 26.42 -10.18
N THR A 200 24.80 25.63 -10.41
CA THR A 200 24.32 24.66 -9.42
C THR A 200 25.34 23.55 -9.26
N PRO A 201 25.89 23.33 -8.04
CA PRO A 201 26.82 22.22 -7.77
C PRO A 201 26.22 20.86 -8.11
N ASP A 202 27.05 19.89 -8.51
CA ASP A 202 26.56 18.56 -8.91
C ASP A 202 25.95 17.77 -7.75
N ASP A 203 26.41 17.96 -6.54
CA ASP A 203 25.88 17.37 -5.31
C ASP A 203 24.49 17.95 -4.92
N MET A 204 24.17 19.15 -5.45
CA MET A 204 22.85 19.77 -5.31
C MET A 204 21.87 19.40 -6.43
N LYS A 205 22.28 18.55 -7.37
CA LYS A 205 21.42 18.05 -8.45
C LYS A 205 20.86 16.68 -8.11
N VAL A 206 19.60 16.46 -8.38
CA VAL A 206 18.93 15.16 -8.27
C VAL A 206 18.01 14.93 -9.46
N THR A 207 17.93 13.68 -9.93
CA THR A 207 17.00 13.34 -11.02
C THR A 207 15.77 12.66 -10.43
N GLU A 208 14.62 13.30 -10.64
CA GLU A 208 13.34 12.89 -10.10
C GLU A 208 12.35 12.53 -11.20
N TYR A 209 11.34 11.73 -10.85
CA TYR A 209 10.21 11.47 -11.72
C TYR A 209 9.20 12.62 -11.64
N CYS A 210 8.81 13.13 -12.81
CA CYS A 210 7.83 14.19 -12.93
C CYS A 210 6.73 13.77 -13.92
N LYS A 211 5.55 14.33 -13.75
CA LYS A 211 4.49 14.19 -14.76
C LYS A 211 4.91 14.96 -16.02
N ALA A 212 4.77 14.31 -17.18
CA ALA A 212 5.02 14.91 -18.51
C ALA A 212 4.01 16.02 -18.84
#